data_85d3b1fc1fe16c3aa0855d1c3ed24cb8
#
_entry.id   85d3b1fc1fe16c3aa0855d1c3ed24cb8
#
_cell.length_a   1.000
_cell.length_b   1.000
_cell.length_c   1.000
_cell.angle_alpha   90.00
_cell.angle_beta   90.00
_cell.angle_gamma   90.00
#
_symmetry.space_group_name_H-M   'P 1'
#
loop_
_entity.id
_entity.type
_entity.pdbx_description
1 polymer ?
#
loop_
_entity_poly.entity_id
_entity_poly.type
_entity_poly.pdbx_seq_one_letter_code
_entity_poly.pdbx_strand_id
1 'polypeptide(L)'
;MTLDAPVSGGTGGAEAATLTFMVGGSRQAFTVGEPILLAMGKRAVHCGTDGAGQAAKICNNMMLGISMIGACEAFVLAERLGLSHQALYDVASTSSGQCWALTTNCPVPGPVPTSPANRNYRPGFAAGLMLKDLKLAQEAALSNRAATPLGAEAAQIYGLFEAAGHRGEDFSAVINFLRGKDSTPA
;
A
#
# COMPACT_ATOMS: atom_id res chain seq x y z
N MET A 1 -21.10 22.14 7.00
CA MET A 1 -21.02 20.70 6.67
C MET A 1 -19.56 20.35 6.51
N THR A 2 -19.11 19.27 7.12
CA THR A 2 -17.72 18.80 7.07
C THR A 2 -17.65 17.40 6.45
N LEU A 3 -16.52 17.08 5.82
CA LEU A 3 -16.18 15.76 5.30
C LEU A 3 -14.73 15.43 5.69
N ASP A 4 -14.47 14.20 6.07
CA ASP A 4 -13.11 13.63 6.00
C ASP A 4 -12.99 12.87 4.68
N ALA A 5 -11.95 13.16 3.92
CA ALA A 5 -11.80 12.62 2.58
C ALA A 5 -10.34 12.24 2.26
N PRO A 6 -9.74 11.31 3.00
CA PRO A 6 -8.42 10.80 2.66
C PRO A 6 -8.43 10.09 1.30
N VAL A 7 -7.24 9.99 0.69
CA VAL A 7 -7.08 9.51 -0.67
C VAL A 7 -6.24 8.24 -0.76
N SER A 8 -6.45 7.48 -1.83
CA SER A 8 -5.58 6.43 -2.33
C SER A 8 -5.24 6.70 -3.80
N GLY A 9 -3.99 6.38 -4.20
CA GLY A 9 -3.48 6.57 -5.57
C GLY A 9 -2.07 7.14 -5.65
N GLY A 10 -1.54 7.62 -4.53
CA GLY A 10 -0.18 8.20 -4.46
C GLY A 10 -0.02 9.46 -5.33
N THR A 11 1.23 9.85 -5.57
CA THR A 11 1.57 11.01 -6.43
C THR A 11 1.12 10.80 -7.86
N GLY A 12 1.33 9.60 -8.43
CA GLY A 12 0.89 9.29 -9.79
C GLY A 12 -0.63 9.36 -9.97
N GLY A 13 -1.41 8.95 -8.97
CA GLY A 13 -2.86 9.09 -8.98
C GLY A 13 -3.31 10.55 -8.89
N ALA A 14 -2.56 11.39 -8.17
CA ALA A 14 -2.84 12.82 -8.10
C ALA A 14 -2.54 13.53 -9.44
N GLU A 15 -1.39 13.25 -10.04
CA GLU A 15 -0.99 13.80 -11.35
C GLU A 15 -1.95 13.40 -12.47
N ALA A 16 -2.42 12.16 -12.44
CA ALA A 16 -3.34 11.61 -13.45
C ALA A 16 -4.83 11.90 -13.16
N ALA A 17 -5.15 12.61 -12.07
CA ALA A 17 -6.52 12.81 -11.58
C ALA A 17 -7.31 11.49 -11.41
N THR A 18 -6.63 10.42 -10.97
CA THR A 18 -7.23 9.09 -10.79
C THR A 18 -7.37 8.67 -9.33
N LEU A 19 -7.23 9.61 -8.40
CA LEU A 19 -7.39 9.35 -6.97
C LEU A 19 -8.74 8.71 -6.64
N THR A 20 -8.73 7.84 -5.63
CA THR A 20 -9.94 7.40 -4.96
C THR A 20 -10.04 8.12 -3.62
N PHE A 21 -11.12 8.86 -3.40
CA PHE A 21 -11.47 9.50 -2.14
C PHE A 21 -12.32 8.55 -1.29
N MET A 22 -11.93 8.37 -0.03
CA MET A 22 -12.69 7.62 0.97
C MET A 22 -13.38 8.67 1.87
N VAL A 23 -14.70 8.81 1.75
CA VAL A 23 -15.39 9.99 2.30
C VAL A 23 -16.24 9.61 3.50
N GLY A 24 -15.94 10.20 4.66
CA GLY A 24 -16.78 10.17 5.83
C GLY A 24 -17.55 11.50 6.00
N GLY A 25 -18.76 11.41 6.54
CA GLY A 25 -19.63 12.55 6.79
C GLY A 25 -21.10 12.25 6.48
N SER A 26 -21.97 13.23 6.69
CA SER A 26 -23.38 13.04 6.37
C SER A 26 -23.61 12.82 4.87
N ARG A 27 -24.65 12.07 4.51
CA ARG A 27 -25.02 11.87 3.11
C ARG A 27 -25.25 13.20 2.37
N GLN A 28 -25.83 14.19 3.05
CA GLN A 28 -26.05 15.51 2.48
C GLN A 28 -24.73 16.23 2.18
N ALA A 29 -23.77 16.19 3.13
CA ALA A 29 -22.45 16.77 2.92
C ALA A 29 -21.71 16.07 1.77
N PHE A 30 -21.79 14.73 1.69
CA PHE A 30 -21.23 13.96 0.60
C PHE A 30 -21.78 14.37 -0.75
N THR A 31 -23.12 14.47 -0.90
CA THR A 31 -23.75 14.85 -2.17
C THR A 31 -23.29 16.22 -2.66
N VAL A 32 -23.06 17.18 -1.73
CA VAL A 32 -22.56 18.53 -2.07
C VAL A 32 -21.06 18.49 -2.42
N GLY A 33 -20.27 17.69 -1.71
CA GLY A 33 -18.81 17.60 -1.88
C GLY A 33 -18.35 16.72 -3.03
N GLU A 34 -19.14 15.71 -3.40
CA GLU A 34 -18.76 14.71 -4.40
C GLU A 34 -18.32 15.30 -5.76
N PRO A 35 -19.02 16.28 -6.35
CA PRO A 35 -18.59 16.90 -7.61
C PRO A 35 -17.21 17.57 -7.50
N ILE A 36 -16.88 18.15 -6.34
CA ILE A 36 -15.59 18.80 -6.09
C ILE A 36 -14.50 17.74 -6.02
N LEU A 37 -14.74 16.62 -5.32
CA LEU A 37 -13.80 15.52 -5.20
C LEU A 37 -13.55 14.85 -6.55
N LEU A 38 -14.59 14.67 -7.36
CA LEU A 38 -14.49 14.08 -8.70
C LEU A 38 -13.78 14.98 -9.71
N ALA A 39 -13.63 16.28 -9.44
CA ALA A 39 -12.78 17.17 -10.24
C ALA A 39 -11.27 16.88 -10.02
N MET A 40 -10.88 16.21 -8.92
CA MET A 40 -9.51 15.91 -8.53
C MET A 40 -9.19 14.41 -8.57
N GLY A 41 -10.17 13.55 -8.80
CA GLY A 41 -9.97 12.11 -8.82
C GLY A 41 -11.07 11.35 -9.55
N LYS A 42 -10.87 10.05 -9.69
CA LYS A 42 -11.76 9.17 -10.47
C LYS A 42 -12.96 8.66 -9.68
N ARG A 43 -12.83 8.55 -8.35
CA ARG A 43 -13.85 7.95 -7.48
C ARG A 43 -13.94 8.67 -6.15
N ALA A 44 -15.18 8.89 -5.69
CA ALA A 44 -15.48 9.25 -4.33
C ALA A 44 -16.39 8.17 -3.74
N VAL A 45 -15.97 7.54 -2.64
CA VAL A 45 -16.72 6.46 -1.98
C VAL A 45 -17.22 6.98 -0.64
N HIS A 46 -18.53 7.06 -0.46
CA HIS A 46 -19.11 7.39 0.83
C HIS A 46 -19.01 6.21 1.79
N CYS A 47 -18.11 6.33 2.77
CA CYS A 47 -17.76 5.24 3.70
C CYS A 47 -18.67 5.20 4.96
N GLY A 48 -19.42 6.26 5.23
CA GLY A 48 -20.28 6.36 6.42
C GLY A 48 -20.27 7.76 7.04
N THR A 49 -20.51 7.84 8.35
CA THR A 49 -20.50 9.08 9.12
C THR A 49 -19.10 9.67 9.28
N ASP A 50 -18.96 10.76 10.00
CA ASP A 50 -17.70 11.45 10.27
C ASP A 50 -16.61 10.47 10.78
N GLY A 51 -15.42 10.54 10.20
CA GLY A 51 -14.29 9.64 10.49
C GLY A 51 -14.28 8.33 9.72
N ALA A 52 -15.38 7.96 9.03
CA ALA A 52 -15.44 6.68 8.29
C ALA A 52 -14.48 6.64 7.09
N GLY A 53 -14.15 7.78 6.50
CA GLY A 53 -13.11 7.86 5.45
C GLY A 53 -11.72 7.54 5.99
N GLN A 54 -11.37 8.06 7.17
CA GLN A 54 -10.10 7.75 7.83
C GLN A 54 -10.03 6.27 8.22
N ALA A 55 -11.11 5.71 8.77
CA ALA A 55 -11.19 4.29 9.11
C ALA A 55 -11.00 3.40 7.86
N ALA A 56 -11.67 3.75 6.75
CA ALA A 56 -11.51 3.04 5.48
C ALA A 56 -10.07 3.07 4.99
N LYS A 57 -9.40 4.23 5.06
CA LYS A 57 -7.99 4.37 4.68
C LYS A 57 -7.06 3.52 5.55
N ILE A 58 -7.24 3.54 6.85
CA ILE A 58 -6.44 2.76 7.81
C ILE A 58 -6.53 1.26 7.47
N CYS A 59 -7.75 0.75 7.29
CA CYS A 59 -7.97 -0.65 6.93
C CYS A 59 -7.38 -1.00 5.56
N ASN A 60 -7.58 -0.14 4.55
CA ASN A 60 -7.02 -0.34 3.22
C ASN A 60 -5.50 -0.40 3.23
N ASN A 61 -4.83 0.52 3.94
CA ASN A 61 -3.38 0.58 3.93
C ASN A 61 -2.74 -0.50 4.82
N MET A 62 -3.42 -0.97 5.86
CA MET A 62 -3.02 -2.17 6.59
C MET A 62 -3.03 -3.40 5.66
N MET A 63 -4.11 -3.60 4.92
CA MET A 63 -4.22 -4.69 3.94
C MET A 63 -3.17 -4.56 2.83
N LEU A 64 -2.89 -3.33 2.36
CA LEU A 64 -1.84 -3.06 1.37
C LEU A 64 -0.45 -3.45 1.89
N GLY A 65 -0.09 -3.06 3.11
CA GLY A 65 1.20 -3.40 3.70
C GLY A 65 1.39 -4.91 3.88
N ILE A 66 0.37 -5.61 4.39
CA ILE A 66 0.35 -7.08 4.52
C ILE A 66 0.51 -7.74 3.15
N SER A 67 -0.26 -7.31 2.16
CA SER A 67 -0.22 -7.87 0.80
C SER A 67 1.13 -7.66 0.13
N MET A 68 1.78 -6.51 0.35
CA MET A 68 3.11 -6.24 -0.20
C MET A 68 4.16 -7.17 0.42
N ILE A 69 4.15 -7.37 1.73
CA ILE A 69 5.06 -8.31 2.39
C ILE A 69 4.84 -9.73 1.85
N GLY A 70 3.59 -10.18 1.77
CA GLY A 70 3.27 -11.51 1.24
C GLY A 70 3.73 -11.70 -0.22
N ALA A 71 3.55 -10.68 -1.07
CA ALA A 71 4.08 -10.70 -2.44
C ALA A 71 5.61 -10.75 -2.45
N CYS A 72 6.28 -9.96 -1.60
CA CYS A 72 7.74 -9.97 -1.48
C CYS A 72 8.27 -11.34 -1.05
N GLU A 73 7.69 -11.93 0.00
CA GLU A 73 8.08 -13.25 0.49
C GLU A 73 7.88 -14.34 -0.56
N ALA A 74 6.78 -14.28 -1.32
CA ALA A 74 6.52 -15.21 -2.41
C ALA A 74 7.59 -15.11 -3.51
N PHE A 75 8.00 -13.90 -3.91
CA PHE A 75 9.09 -13.73 -4.88
C PHE A 75 10.45 -14.18 -4.34
N VAL A 76 10.76 -13.86 -3.08
CA VAL A 76 12.01 -14.33 -2.44
C VAL A 76 12.06 -15.87 -2.38
N LEU A 77 10.94 -16.51 -2.04
CA LEU A 77 10.86 -17.97 -2.04
C LEU A 77 10.98 -18.54 -3.45
N ALA A 78 10.32 -17.96 -4.44
CA ALA A 78 10.40 -18.36 -5.83
C ALA A 78 11.84 -18.32 -6.36
N GLU A 79 12.59 -17.26 -6.05
CA GLU A 79 14.03 -17.13 -6.37
C GLU A 79 14.85 -18.30 -5.80
N ARG A 80 14.59 -18.67 -4.54
CA ARG A 80 15.29 -19.79 -3.88
C ARG A 80 14.93 -21.15 -4.47
N LEU A 81 13.72 -21.27 -5.02
CA LEU A 81 13.23 -22.48 -5.71
C LEU A 81 13.64 -22.53 -7.19
N GLY A 82 14.32 -21.49 -7.71
CA GLY A 82 14.74 -21.40 -9.12
C GLY A 82 13.61 -21.02 -10.08
N LEU A 83 12.47 -20.51 -9.57
CA LEU A 83 11.39 -20.04 -10.41
C LEU A 83 11.67 -18.58 -10.83
N SER A 84 11.46 -18.27 -12.13
CA SER A 84 11.61 -16.89 -12.61
C SER A 84 10.51 -15.97 -12.09
N HIS A 85 10.82 -14.67 -11.95
CA HIS A 85 9.82 -13.66 -11.56
C HIS A 85 8.62 -13.65 -12.49
N GLN A 86 8.85 -13.79 -13.81
CA GLN A 86 7.77 -13.81 -14.78
C GLN A 86 6.86 -15.03 -14.59
N ALA A 87 7.42 -16.21 -14.38
CA ALA A 87 6.63 -17.42 -14.19
C ALA A 87 5.75 -17.36 -12.94
N LEU A 88 6.29 -16.84 -11.80
CA LEU A 88 5.47 -16.63 -10.61
C LEU A 88 4.37 -15.60 -10.87
N TYR A 89 4.71 -14.49 -11.53
CA TYR A 89 3.74 -13.44 -11.86
C TYR A 89 2.60 -13.97 -12.72
N ASP A 90 2.91 -14.70 -13.80
CA ASP A 90 1.91 -15.23 -14.74
C ASP A 90 0.90 -16.15 -14.05
N VAL A 91 1.36 -16.96 -13.10
CA VAL A 91 0.48 -17.81 -12.30
C VAL A 91 -0.30 -16.98 -11.27
N ALA A 92 0.39 -16.22 -10.43
CA ALA A 92 -0.23 -15.59 -9.27
C ALA A 92 -1.16 -14.42 -9.64
N SER A 93 -0.88 -13.71 -10.76
CA SER A 93 -1.74 -12.61 -11.24
C SER A 93 -3.11 -13.07 -11.76
N THR A 94 -3.23 -14.34 -12.13
CA THR A 94 -4.46 -14.95 -12.68
C THR A 94 -5.09 -15.99 -11.76
N SER A 95 -4.49 -16.20 -10.59
CA SER A 95 -4.92 -17.21 -9.61
C SER A 95 -5.29 -16.56 -8.26
N SER A 96 -5.56 -17.36 -7.26
CA SER A 96 -6.02 -16.92 -5.92
C SER A 96 -5.03 -16.04 -5.16
N GLY A 97 -3.77 -15.99 -5.55
CA GLY A 97 -2.75 -15.10 -4.97
C GLY A 97 -2.79 -13.65 -5.49
N GLN A 98 -3.70 -13.34 -6.42
CA GLN A 98 -3.80 -12.01 -7.02
C GLN A 98 -4.08 -10.92 -5.97
N CYS A 99 -3.32 -9.84 -6.04
CA CYS A 99 -3.53 -8.62 -5.26
C CYS A 99 -2.92 -7.40 -5.98
N TRP A 100 -3.28 -6.19 -5.56
CA TRP A 100 -2.76 -4.95 -6.14
C TRP A 100 -1.23 -4.83 -6.03
N ALA A 101 -0.67 -5.29 -4.92
CA ALA A 101 0.78 -5.31 -4.69
C ALA A 101 1.53 -6.18 -5.72
N LEU A 102 0.87 -7.20 -6.27
CA LEU A 102 1.41 -8.05 -7.32
C LEU A 102 1.17 -7.44 -8.71
N THR A 103 -0.08 -7.05 -9.02
CA THR A 103 -0.49 -6.74 -10.40
C THR A 103 -0.26 -5.29 -10.82
N THR A 104 -0.04 -4.38 -9.86
CA THR A 104 0.16 -2.94 -10.13
C THR A 104 1.51 -2.44 -9.60
N ASN A 105 1.87 -2.81 -8.37
CA ASN A 105 3.10 -2.36 -7.71
C ASN A 105 4.08 -3.52 -7.47
N CYS A 106 4.23 -4.41 -8.45
CA CYS A 106 5.05 -5.62 -8.35
C CYS A 106 6.43 -5.31 -7.74
N PRO A 107 6.86 -6.03 -6.68
CA PRO A 107 8.08 -5.71 -5.96
C PRO A 107 9.36 -6.13 -6.68
N VAL A 108 9.25 -6.83 -7.82
CA VAL A 108 10.40 -7.21 -8.66
C VAL A 108 10.36 -6.51 -9.99
N PRO A 109 11.54 -6.20 -10.60
CA PRO A 109 11.59 -5.65 -11.95
C PRO A 109 11.12 -6.68 -13.00
N GLY A 110 10.59 -6.18 -14.09
CA GLY A 110 10.18 -6.96 -15.26
C GLY A 110 8.66 -7.08 -15.42
N PRO A 111 7.94 -7.92 -14.64
CA PRO A 111 6.54 -8.28 -14.93
C PRO A 111 5.57 -7.11 -15.07
N VAL A 112 5.73 -6.04 -14.30
CA VAL A 112 4.91 -4.83 -14.36
C VAL A 112 5.78 -3.64 -14.69
N PRO A 113 5.85 -3.19 -15.96
CA PRO A 113 6.79 -2.15 -16.41
C PRO A 113 6.67 -0.82 -15.66
N THR A 114 5.48 -0.46 -15.21
CA THR A 114 5.21 0.79 -14.47
C THR A 114 5.57 0.72 -12.99
N SER A 115 5.89 -0.46 -12.47
CA SER A 115 6.24 -0.65 -11.05
C SER A 115 7.51 0.13 -10.66
N PRO A 116 7.57 0.66 -9.43
CA PRO A 116 8.76 1.30 -8.86
C PRO A 116 10.01 0.42 -8.91
N ALA A 117 9.89 -0.89 -8.85
CA ALA A 117 11.00 -1.83 -8.96
C ALA A 117 11.83 -1.65 -10.26
N ASN A 118 11.20 -1.21 -11.36
CA ASN A 118 11.89 -0.91 -12.63
C ASN A 118 12.60 0.47 -12.64
N ARG A 119 12.48 1.25 -11.56
CA ARG A 119 13.04 2.60 -11.43
C ARG A 119 13.86 2.74 -10.14
N ASN A 120 14.57 1.68 -9.74
CA ASN A 120 15.35 1.64 -8.51
C ASN A 120 14.52 2.05 -7.27
N TYR A 121 13.28 1.60 -7.21
CA TYR A 121 12.32 1.86 -6.13
C TYR A 121 12.13 3.35 -5.82
N ARG A 122 12.21 4.23 -6.83
CA ARG A 122 11.79 5.63 -6.67
C ARG A 122 10.33 5.65 -6.21
N PRO A 123 10.02 6.32 -5.08
CA PRO A 123 8.76 6.13 -4.42
C PRO A 123 7.58 6.71 -5.20
N GLY A 124 6.56 5.88 -5.44
CA GLY A 124 5.19 6.31 -5.64
C GLY A 124 4.46 6.43 -4.30
N PHE A 125 4.88 5.59 -3.33
CA PHE A 125 4.46 5.64 -1.94
C PHE A 125 5.63 5.22 -1.04
N ALA A 126 6.17 6.16 -0.28
CA ALA A 126 7.38 5.95 0.51
C ALA A 126 7.15 4.99 1.69
N ALA A 127 8.17 4.17 2.01
CA ALA A 127 8.16 3.23 3.12
C ALA A 127 7.83 3.87 4.47
N GLY A 128 8.35 5.07 4.73
CA GLY A 128 8.01 5.81 5.96
C GLY A 128 6.54 6.22 6.05
N LEU A 129 5.85 6.43 4.91
CA LEU A 129 4.41 6.68 4.90
C LEU A 129 3.62 5.39 5.10
N MET A 130 4.08 4.26 4.55
CA MET A 130 3.49 2.95 4.82
C MET A 130 3.60 2.60 6.31
N LEU A 131 4.77 2.78 6.91
CA LEU A 131 4.96 2.53 8.34
C LEU A 131 4.05 3.42 9.20
N LYS A 132 3.93 4.71 8.86
CA LYS A 132 3.00 5.63 9.55
C LYS A 132 1.56 5.08 9.49
N ASP A 133 1.10 4.65 8.34
CA ASP A 133 -0.27 4.16 8.16
C ASP A 133 -0.49 2.82 8.88
N LEU A 134 0.52 1.94 8.91
CA LEU A 134 0.49 0.71 9.70
C LEU A 134 0.44 0.98 11.21
N LYS A 135 1.18 1.97 11.72
CA LYS A 135 1.12 2.40 13.12
C LYS A 135 -0.26 2.92 13.48
N LEU A 136 -0.86 3.76 12.64
CA LEU A 136 -2.24 4.23 12.83
C LEU A 136 -3.24 3.05 12.87
N ALA A 137 -3.03 2.03 12.04
CA ALA A 137 -3.87 0.83 12.06
C ALA A 137 -3.72 0.07 13.38
N GLN A 138 -2.51 -0.06 13.94
CA GLN A 138 -2.29 -0.72 15.21
C GLN A 138 -2.89 0.07 16.38
N GLU A 139 -2.77 1.40 16.38
CA GLU A 139 -3.42 2.27 17.38
C GLU A 139 -4.94 2.14 17.34
N ALA A 140 -5.53 2.13 16.15
CA ALA A 140 -6.97 1.92 15.96
C ALA A 140 -7.40 0.52 16.42
N ALA A 141 -6.62 -0.52 16.09
CA ALA A 141 -6.88 -1.90 16.51
C ALA A 141 -6.86 -2.04 18.04
N LEU A 142 -5.84 -1.47 18.70
CA LEU A 142 -5.72 -1.48 20.15
C LEU A 142 -6.91 -0.77 20.82
N SER A 143 -7.26 0.43 20.33
CA SER A 143 -8.35 1.24 20.89
C SER A 143 -9.72 0.57 20.73
N ASN A 144 -9.90 -0.24 19.68
CA ASN A 144 -11.16 -0.92 19.37
C ASN A 144 -11.14 -2.42 19.71
N ARG A 145 -10.09 -2.90 20.38
CA ARG A 145 -9.93 -4.32 20.78
C ARG A 145 -10.03 -5.29 19.59
N ALA A 146 -9.54 -4.87 18.42
CA ALA A 146 -9.49 -5.70 17.23
C ALA A 146 -8.17 -6.47 17.16
N ALA A 147 -8.20 -7.78 16.91
CA ALA A 147 -7.00 -8.59 16.72
C ALA A 147 -6.49 -8.43 15.26
N THR A 148 -5.32 -7.86 15.09
CA THR A 148 -4.68 -7.65 13.77
C THR A 148 -3.23 -8.14 13.76
N PRO A 149 -2.97 -9.44 14.00
CA PRO A 149 -1.60 -9.96 14.16
C PRO A 149 -0.74 -9.71 12.92
N LEU A 150 -1.24 -9.95 11.71
CA LEU A 150 -0.49 -9.68 10.49
C LEU A 150 -0.22 -8.18 10.26
N GLY A 151 -1.13 -7.31 10.68
CA GLY A 151 -0.92 -5.86 10.65
C GLY A 151 0.18 -5.42 11.61
N ALA A 152 0.25 -6.05 12.79
CA ALA A 152 1.31 -5.80 13.77
C ALA A 152 2.68 -6.26 13.24
N GLU A 153 2.74 -7.46 12.66
CA GLU A 153 3.97 -7.99 12.03
C GLU A 153 4.43 -7.08 10.88
N ALA A 154 3.51 -6.68 10.00
CA ALA A 154 3.80 -5.74 8.92
C ALA A 154 4.38 -4.42 9.45
N ALA A 155 3.82 -3.87 10.53
CA ALA A 155 4.35 -2.66 11.15
C ALA A 155 5.76 -2.84 11.69
N GLN A 156 6.09 -4.01 12.26
CA GLN A 156 7.45 -4.32 12.73
C GLN A 156 8.42 -4.45 11.56
N ILE A 157 8.09 -5.17 10.49
CA ILE A 157 8.94 -5.35 9.32
C ILE A 157 9.26 -3.99 8.68
N TYR A 158 8.24 -3.13 8.45
CA TYR A 158 8.48 -1.78 7.94
C TYR A 158 9.22 -0.88 8.93
N GLY A 159 9.07 -1.10 10.23
CA GLY A 159 9.86 -0.43 11.26
C GLY A 159 11.35 -0.77 11.17
N LEU A 160 11.69 -2.04 11.00
CA LEU A 160 13.07 -2.50 10.79
C LEU A 160 13.63 -1.96 9.46
N PHE A 161 12.84 -1.97 8.40
CA PHE A 161 13.22 -1.43 7.09
C PHE A 161 13.51 0.08 7.16
N GLU A 162 12.68 0.86 7.86
CA GLU A 162 12.94 2.29 8.10
C GLU A 162 14.21 2.51 8.94
N ALA A 163 14.39 1.71 9.99
CA ALA A 163 15.57 1.81 10.88
C ALA A 163 16.88 1.47 10.15
N ALA A 164 16.83 0.61 9.11
CA ALA A 164 17.94 0.33 8.22
C ALA A 164 18.24 1.47 7.20
N GLY A 165 17.52 2.58 7.23
CA GLY A 165 17.78 3.77 6.41
C GLY A 165 16.90 3.92 5.16
N HIS A 166 15.95 3.01 4.92
CA HIS A 166 15.16 2.93 3.69
C HIS A 166 13.83 3.73 3.71
N ARG A 167 13.70 4.69 4.64
CA ARG A 167 12.48 5.51 4.81
C ARG A 167 11.96 6.17 3.53
N GLY A 168 12.89 6.62 2.67
CA GLY A 168 12.60 7.38 1.45
C GLY A 168 12.36 6.54 0.21
N GLU A 169 12.57 5.24 0.25
CA GLU A 169 12.34 4.33 -0.87
C GLU A 169 10.84 3.98 -1.01
N ASP A 170 10.46 3.48 -2.17
CA ASP A 170 9.12 2.92 -2.34
C ASP A 170 8.90 1.75 -1.36
N PHE A 171 7.70 1.65 -0.80
CA PHE A 171 7.40 0.61 0.19
C PHE A 171 7.59 -0.81 -0.35
N SER A 172 7.57 -1.01 -1.68
CA SER A 172 7.87 -2.29 -2.32
C SER A 172 9.35 -2.68 -2.24
N ALA A 173 10.26 -1.72 -1.94
CA ALA A 173 11.69 -2.01 -1.76
C ALA A 173 11.99 -2.90 -0.54
N VAL A 174 11.01 -3.11 0.34
CA VAL A 174 11.10 -4.05 1.46
C VAL A 174 11.51 -5.46 1.02
N ILE A 175 11.30 -5.83 -0.25
CA ILE A 175 11.79 -7.09 -0.81
C ILE A 175 13.31 -7.24 -0.71
N ASN A 176 14.07 -6.14 -0.87
CA ASN A 176 15.53 -6.19 -0.79
C ASN A 176 15.99 -6.47 0.63
N PHE A 177 15.31 -5.89 1.62
CA PHE A 177 15.52 -6.20 3.04
C PHE A 177 15.22 -7.66 3.36
N LEU A 178 14.10 -8.20 2.87
CA LEU A 178 13.71 -9.61 3.06
C LEU A 178 14.67 -10.59 2.35
N ARG A 179 15.32 -10.19 1.26
CA ARG A 179 16.38 -10.99 0.62
C ARG A 179 17.66 -11.11 1.45
N GLY A 180 17.82 -10.30 2.50
CA GLY A 180 19.07 -10.17 3.23
C GLY A 180 20.18 -9.49 2.41
N LYS A 181 19.81 -8.76 1.37
CA LYS A 181 20.70 -7.88 0.63
C LYS A 181 20.59 -6.48 1.23
N ASP A 182 21.12 -6.29 2.43
CA ASP A 182 21.50 -4.96 2.84
C ASP A 182 22.50 -4.46 1.80
N SER A 183 22.14 -3.40 1.09
CA SER A 183 23.01 -2.68 0.20
C SER A 183 24.09 -2.02 1.06
N THR A 184 25.12 -2.78 1.42
CA THR A 184 26.41 -2.18 1.76
C THR A 184 26.93 -1.65 0.43
N PRO A 185 27.10 -0.33 0.25
CA PRO A 185 27.84 0.17 -0.91
C PRO A 185 29.24 -0.39 -0.80
N ALA A 186 29.66 -1.13 -1.83
CA ALA A 186 31.06 -1.48 -2.02
C ALA A 186 31.86 -0.24 -2.36
#